data_932d93aad10e471d6fe5493795db4f6b
#
_entry.id   932d93aad10e471d6fe5493795db4f6b
#
_cell.length_a   1.000
_cell.length_b   1.000
_cell.length_c   1.000
_cell.angle_alpha   90.00
_cell.angle_beta   90.00
_cell.angle_gamma   90.00
#
_symmetry.space_group_name_H-M   'P 1'
#
loop_
_entity.id
_entity.type
_entity.pdbx_description
1 polymer ?
#
loop_
_entity_poly.entity_id
_entity_poly.type
_entity_poly.pdbx_seq_one_letter_code
_entity_poly.pdbx_strand_id
1 'polypeptide(L)'
;MNKTKLFLSAASLLIGHMNPAVAIGPGNLGNLSGQTVSIGNTFSASSQDSYFNDVYIFDISPQSAAIGTTVTVNFDLPFFPGPEFQLSNKNIKFTNSTDTITYASDSQVNPLDDILSVSALLPAALDYRFVVSGNVTGNLGGSYAGILQALPIPEPDTHALLLAGLGMIGAISRRCMSI
;
A
#
# COMPACT_ATOMS: atom_id res chain seq x y z
N MET A 1 -16.72 10.62 -64.36
CA MET A 1 -15.42 10.59 -63.68
C MET A 1 -15.64 10.94 -62.24
N ASN A 2 -15.91 9.91 -61.41
CA ASN A 2 -16.20 10.08 -59.98
C ASN A 2 -14.89 9.90 -59.19
N LYS A 3 -14.48 10.97 -58.53
CA LYS A 3 -13.32 10.94 -57.60
C LYS A 3 -13.86 10.64 -56.21
N THR A 4 -13.85 9.38 -55.82
CA THR A 4 -14.13 8.93 -54.46
C THR A 4 -12.94 9.29 -53.56
N LYS A 5 -13.09 10.26 -52.69
CA LYS A 5 -12.11 10.60 -51.65
C LYS A 5 -12.19 9.57 -50.53
N LEU A 6 -11.18 8.71 -50.45
CA LEU A 6 -10.99 7.78 -49.35
C LEU A 6 -10.51 8.56 -48.13
N PHE A 7 -11.39 8.78 -47.13
CA PHE A 7 -10.99 9.29 -45.82
C PHE A 7 -10.41 8.13 -45.01
N LEU A 8 -9.09 8.06 -45.00
CA LEU A 8 -8.38 7.16 -44.09
C LEU A 8 -8.42 7.76 -42.68
N SER A 9 -9.36 7.32 -41.86
CA SER A 9 -9.43 7.68 -40.44
C SER A 9 -8.32 6.95 -39.71
N ALA A 10 -7.26 7.66 -39.37
CA ALA A 10 -6.22 7.16 -38.48
C ALA A 10 -6.80 7.10 -37.05
N ALA A 11 -7.34 5.95 -36.69
CA ALA A 11 -7.62 5.64 -35.28
C ALA A 11 -6.26 5.43 -34.59
N SER A 12 -5.76 6.47 -33.95
CA SER A 12 -4.64 6.40 -33.02
C SER A 12 -5.05 5.53 -31.85
N LEU A 13 -4.66 4.26 -31.91
CA LEU A 13 -4.79 3.35 -30.79
C LEU A 13 -3.83 3.84 -29.69
N LEU A 14 -4.36 4.56 -28.71
CA LEU A 14 -3.63 4.91 -27.48
C LEU A 14 -3.39 3.60 -26.73
N ILE A 15 -2.31 2.92 -27.06
CA ILE A 15 -1.80 1.83 -26.22
C ILE A 15 -1.23 2.50 -24.98
N GLY A 16 -2.07 2.68 -23.97
CA GLY A 16 -1.60 3.03 -22.66
C GLY A 16 -0.59 1.97 -22.24
N HIS A 17 0.64 2.39 -22.01
CA HIS A 17 1.65 1.54 -21.43
C HIS A 17 1.18 1.22 -20.01
N MET A 18 0.42 0.15 -19.85
CA MET A 18 0.19 -0.46 -18.55
C MET A 18 1.53 -1.04 -18.12
N ASN A 19 2.32 -0.26 -17.38
CA ASN A 19 3.42 -0.84 -16.63
C ASN A 19 2.79 -1.88 -15.70
N PRO A 20 3.15 -3.17 -15.82
CA PRO A 20 2.69 -4.15 -14.85
C PRO A 20 3.13 -3.65 -13.48
N ALA A 21 2.20 -3.58 -12.53
CA ALA A 21 2.53 -3.26 -11.15
C ALA A 21 3.37 -4.41 -10.61
N VAL A 22 4.69 -4.25 -10.70
CA VAL A 22 5.63 -5.21 -10.12
C VAL A 22 5.66 -4.94 -8.62
N ALA A 23 5.39 -5.96 -7.80
CA ALA A 23 5.54 -5.87 -6.37
C ALA A 23 7.00 -5.61 -6.01
N ILE A 24 7.24 -4.61 -5.17
CA ILE A 24 8.58 -4.27 -4.67
C ILE A 24 8.88 -5.19 -3.49
N GLY A 25 10.03 -5.83 -3.51
CA GLY A 25 10.55 -6.63 -2.41
C GLY A 25 10.93 -5.77 -1.19
N PRO A 26 11.30 -6.44 -0.06
CA PRO A 26 11.74 -5.75 1.15
C PRO A 26 12.87 -4.76 0.89
N GLY A 27 12.84 -3.59 1.54
CA GLY A 27 13.82 -2.53 1.35
C GLY A 27 13.27 -1.13 1.55
N ASN A 28 14.00 -0.13 1.08
CA ASN A 28 13.63 1.28 1.23
C ASN A 28 12.70 1.72 0.08
N LEU A 29 11.54 2.26 0.43
CA LEU A 29 10.50 2.73 -0.48
C LEU A 29 10.53 4.27 -0.66
N GLY A 30 11.36 4.99 0.11
CA GLY A 30 11.39 6.45 0.14
C GLY A 30 10.17 7.08 0.82
N ASN A 31 9.81 8.31 0.42
CA ASN A 31 8.65 8.99 0.99
C ASN A 31 7.35 8.41 0.43
N LEU A 32 6.52 7.87 1.31
CA LEU A 32 5.26 7.21 0.95
C LEU A 32 4.05 8.14 0.96
N SER A 33 4.15 9.36 1.54
CA SER A 33 3.02 10.29 1.63
C SER A 33 2.41 10.62 0.27
N GLY A 34 1.11 10.37 0.12
CA GLY A 34 0.39 10.55 -1.15
C GLY A 34 0.60 9.42 -2.16
N GLN A 35 1.27 8.34 -1.79
CA GLN A 35 1.60 7.24 -2.69
C GLN A 35 0.93 5.93 -2.28
N THR A 36 0.78 5.06 -3.27
CA THR A 36 0.38 3.66 -3.11
C THR A 36 1.44 2.80 -3.79
N VAL A 37 2.00 1.85 -3.07
CA VAL A 37 3.06 0.97 -3.53
C VAL A 37 2.62 -0.48 -3.38
N SER A 38 2.81 -1.29 -4.43
CA SER A 38 2.65 -2.73 -4.37
C SER A 38 3.91 -3.36 -3.79
N ILE A 39 3.74 -4.18 -2.76
CA ILE A 39 4.81 -4.90 -2.06
C ILE A 39 4.61 -6.40 -2.16
N GLY A 40 5.67 -7.17 -1.99
CA GLY A 40 5.55 -8.63 -1.99
C GLY A 40 6.90 -9.33 -1.96
N ASN A 41 6.85 -10.63 -1.63
CA ASN A 41 8.01 -11.49 -1.67
C ASN A 41 7.61 -12.94 -1.99
N THR A 42 8.55 -13.71 -2.52
CA THR A 42 8.35 -15.12 -2.86
C THR A 42 9.51 -15.94 -2.28
N PHE A 43 9.17 -17.01 -1.62
CA PHE A 43 10.11 -17.94 -0.99
C PHE A 43 10.12 -19.25 -1.78
N SER A 44 11.31 -19.79 -1.99
CA SER A 44 11.50 -21.06 -2.69
C SER A 44 11.30 -22.26 -1.77
N ALA A 45 11.25 -23.47 -2.33
CA ALA A 45 11.22 -24.72 -1.60
C ALA A 45 12.37 -24.88 -0.56
N SER A 46 13.54 -24.31 -0.85
CA SER A 46 14.68 -24.31 0.10
C SER A 46 14.43 -23.51 1.37
N SER A 47 13.40 -22.68 1.39
CA SER A 47 12.97 -21.89 2.56
C SER A 47 11.91 -22.58 3.39
N GLN A 48 11.50 -23.81 3.06
CA GLN A 48 10.54 -24.57 3.85
C GLN A 48 10.98 -24.67 5.32
N ASP A 49 10.02 -24.54 6.23
CA ASP A 49 10.19 -24.51 7.69
C ASP A 49 11.05 -23.35 8.23
N SER A 50 11.35 -22.35 7.39
CA SER A 50 12.06 -21.15 7.82
C SER A 50 11.12 -20.04 8.25
N TYR A 51 11.58 -19.25 9.23
CA TYR A 51 10.96 -17.98 9.59
C TYR A 51 11.48 -16.87 8.67
N PHE A 52 10.59 -15.99 8.21
CA PHE A 52 10.95 -14.80 7.47
C PHE A 52 10.51 -13.53 8.20
N ASN A 53 11.25 -12.44 7.98
CA ASN A 53 10.97 -11.14 8.55
C ASN A 53 11.35 -10.06 7.53
N ASP A 54 10.41 -9.70 6.69
CA ASP A 54 10.59 -8.74 5.62
C ASP A 54 10.28 -7.34 6.12
N VAL A 55 11.18 -6.40 5.88
CA VAL A 55 11.08 -5.02 6.35
C VAL A 55 11.04 -4.07 5.17
N TYR A 56 9.98 -3.27 5.08
CA TYR A 56 9.82 -2.17 4.14
C TYR A 56 10.00 -0.87 4.90
N ILE A 57 11.02 -0.08 4.53
CA ILE A 57 11.38 1.17 5.18
C ILE A 57 10.82 2.32 4.35
N PHE A 58 10.20 3.30 4.99
CA PHE A 58 9.62 4.44 4.30
C PHE A 58 9.57 5.68 5.19
N ASP A 59 9.50 6.84 4.55
CA ASP A 59 9.34 8.12 5.20
C ASP A 59 7.90 8.60 5.10
N ILE A 60 7.48 9.38 6.09
CA ILE A 60 6.20 10.08 6.09
C ILE A 60 6.44 11.57 6.22
N SER A 61 6.07 12.33 5.18
CA SER A 61 6.09 13.79 5.18
C SER A 61 5.15 14.31 4.08
N PRO A 62 4.05 15.00 4.41
CA PRO A 62 3.52 15.35 5.74
C PRO A 62 2.89 14.15 6.49
N GLN A 63 2.37 14.40 7.71
CA GLN A 63 1.60 13.41 8.50
C GLN A 63 0.54 12.73 7.63
N SER A 64 0.44 11.41 7.73
CA SER A 64 -0.41 10.62 6.86
C SER A 64 -1.10 9.48 7.60
N ALA A 65 -2.29 9.10 7.13
CA ALA A 65 -2.89 7.83 7.46
C ALA A 65 -2.24 6.74 6.60
N ALA A 66 -1.53 5.83 7.22
CA ALA A 66 -0.91 4.69 6.54
C ALA A 66 -1.79 3.45 6.65
N ILE A 67 -1.94 2.73 5.56
CA ILE A 67 -2.67 1.47 5.45
C ILE A 67 -1.74 0.45 4.79
N GLY A 68 -1.60 -0.71 5.42
CA GLY A 68 -0.88 -1.85 4.85
C GLY A 68 -1.78 -3.07 4.81
N THR A 69 -1.82 -3.75 3.68
CA THR A 69 -2.50 -5.03 3.53
C THR A 69 -1.59 -6.04 2.87
N THR A 70 -1.72 -7.30 3.28
CA THR A 70 -1.07 -8.41 2.61
C THR A 70 -2.07 -9.50 2.31
N VAL A 71 -1.89 -10.17 1.19
CA VAL A 71 -2.64 -11.36 0.78
C VAL A 71 -1.63 -12.48 0.54
N THR A 72 -1.87 -13.63 1.14
CA THR A 72 -1.06 -14.81 0.94
C THR A 72 -1.69 -15.68 -0.14
N VAL A 73 -0.87 -16.28 -0.97
CA VAL A 73 -1.32 -17.31 -1.92
C VAL A 73 -1.08 -18.68 -1.29
N ASN A 74 -2.17 -19.39 -0.99
CA ASN A 74 -2.13 -20.78 -0.55
C ASN A 74 -2.58 -21.65 -1.71
N PHE A 75 -1.82 -22.70 -2.00
CA PHE A 75 -2.14 -23.62 -3.08
C PHE A 75 -1.83 -25.07 -2.69
N ASP A 76 -2.86 -25.93 -2.74
CA ASP A 76 -2.77 -27.36 -2.48
C ASP A 76 -3.10 -28.15 -3.76
N LEU A 77 -2.25 -29.08 -4.11
CA LEU A 77 -2.49 -30.00 -5.22
C LEU A 77 -3.07 -31.31 -4.70
N PRO A 78 -4.20 -31.80 -5.26
CA PRO A 78 -4.94 -32.93 -4.71
C PRO A 78 -4.20 -34.27 -4.71
N PHE A 79 -3.02 -34.36 -5.32
CA PHE A 79 -2.22 -35.59 -5.41
C PHE A 79 -0.87 -35.52 -4.67
N PHE A 80 -0.59 -34.40 -4.00
CA PHE A 80 0.66 -34.22 -3.25
C PHE A 80 0.36 -34.20 -1.74
N PRO A 81 1.18 -34.81 -0.92
CA PRO A 81 0.99 -34.80 0.53
C PRO A 81 1.43 -33.44 1.11
N GLY A 82 0.48 -32.65 1.58
CA GLY A 82 0.69 -31.36 2.25
C GLY A 82 0.56 -30.15 1.34
N PRO A 83 0.62 -28.92 1.92
CA PRO A 83 0.47 -27.70 1.20
C PRO A 83 1.67 -27.43 0.28
N GLU A 84 1.40 -27.11 -1.00
CA GLU A 84 2.45 -26.82 -1.97
C GLU A 84 3.04 -25.43 -1.82
N PHE A 85 2.18 -24.41 -1.75
CA PHE A 85 2.55 -23.04 -1.46
C PHE A 85 1.79 -22.57 -0.22
N GLN A 86 2.51 -22.25 0.87
CA GLN A 86 1.86 -21.80 2.09
C GLN A 86 2.77 -20.95 2.97
N LEU A 87 2.18 -19.92 3.56
CA LEU A 87 2.75 -19.16 4.67
C LEU A 87 1.84 -19.30 5.88
N SER A 88 2.40 -19.47 7.06
CA SER A 88 1.68 -19.58 8.33
C SER A 88 2.22 -18.63 9.39
N ASN A 89 1.48 -18.46 10.49
CA ASN A 89 1.84 -17.59 11.61
C ASN A 89 2.19 -16.17 11.14
N LYS A 90 1.41 -15.68 10.16
CA LYS A 90 1.64 -14.37 9.53
C LYS A 90 1.34 -13.26 10.52
N ASN A 91 2.20 -12.25 10.51
CA ASN A 91 2.02 -11.02 11.27
C ASN A 91 2.47 -9.84 10.41
N ILE A 92 1.72 -8.74 10.49
CA ILE A 92 2.09 -7.45 9.90
C ILE A 92 2.02 -6.36 10.95
N LYS A 93 2.95 -5.40 10.91
CA LYS A 93 2.97 -4.29 11.84
C LYS A 93 3.60 -3.04 11.26
N PHE A 94 3.12 -1.87 11.74
CA PHE A 94 3.81 -0.60 11.58
C PHE A 94 4.63 -0.29 12.82
N THR A 95 5.90 0.05 12.64
CA THR A 95 6.79 0.42 13.75
C THR A 95 7.61 1.67 13.41
N ASN A 96 8.26 2.23 14.45
CA ASN A 96 9.26 3.28 14.26
C ASN A 96 10.59 2.69 13.72
N SER A 97 11.55 3.55 13.43
CA SER A 97 12.88 3.21 12.88
C SER A 97 13.67 2.21 13.73
N THR A 98 13.45 2.16 15.03
CA THR A 98 14.16 1.28 15.98
C THR A 98 13.37 0.04 16.39
N ASP A 99 12.15 -0.16 15.82
CA ASP A 99 11.24 -1.26 16.17
C ASP A 99 10.84 -1.32 17.67
N THR A 100 10.90 -0.16 18.34
CA THR A 100 10.56 -0.05 19.78
C THR A 100 9.11 0.38 20.02
N ILE A 101 8.49 1.04 19.05
CA ILE A 101 7.10 1.48 19.10
C ILE A 101 6.33 0.81 17.97
N THR A 102 5.27 0.08 18.31
CA THR A 102 4.31 -0.46 17.34
C THR A 102 3.10 0.45 17.29
N TYR A 103 2.81 1.01 16.12
CA TYR A 103 1.65 1.89 15.89
C TYR A 103 0.37 1.09 15.61
N ALA A 104 0.50 -0.02 14.90
CA ALA A 104 -0.58 -0.96 14.63
C ALA A 104 0.00 -2.31 14.26
N SER A 105 -0.74 -3.38 14.51
CA SER A 105 -0.38 -4.75 14.12
C SER A 105 -1.62 -5.57 13.87
N ASP A 106 -1.47 -6.55 12.98
CA ASP A 106 -2.45 -7.59 12.72
C ASP A 106 -1.74 -8.92 12.56
N SER A 107 -2.36 -10.01 12.99
CA SER A 107 -1.77 -11.34 12.95
C SER A 107 -2.80 -12.39 12.59
N GLN A 108 -2.34 -13.40 11.91
CA GLN A 108 -3.15 -14.57 11.57
C GLN A 108 -3.69 -15.23 12.85
N VAL A 109 -5.02 -15.23 13.00
CA VAL A 109 -5.70 -15.92 14.12
C VAL A 109 -6.16 -17.31 13.68
N ASN A 110 -6.61 -17.43 12.44
CA ASN A 110 -7.04 -18.70 11.86
C ASN A 110 -6.08 -19.10 10.73
N PRO A 111 -5.68 -20.37 10.61
CA PRO A 111 -4.86 -20.85 9.49
C PRO A 111 -5.41 -20.53 8.10
N LEU A 112 -6.71 -20.29 7.98
CA LEU A 112 -7.38 -19.91 6.73
C LEU A 112 -7.42 -18.39 6.48
N ASP A 113 -6.91 -17.57 7.41
CA ASP A 113 -6.82 -16.12 7.21
C ASP A 113 -5.68 -15.79 6.27
N ASP A 114 -6.03 -15.50 5.02
CA ASP A 114 -5.06 -15.16 3.98
C ASP A 114 -4.86 -13.66 3.80
N ILE A 115 -5.69 -12.84 4.44
CA ILE A 115 -5.64 -11.39 4.35
C ILE A 115 -5.38 -10.81 5.74
N LEU A 116 -4.30 -10.05 5.88
CA LEU A 116 -4.02 -9.22 7.04
C LEU A 116 -4.06 -7.74 6.65
N SER A 117 -4.57 -6.89 7.53
CA SER A 117 -4.71 -5.47 7.27
C SER A 117 -4.47 -4.65 8.52
N VAL A 118 -3.61 -3.64 8.42
CA VAL A 118 -3.36 -2.67 9.49
C VAL A 118 -3.52 -1.25 8.99
N SER A 119 -3.97 -0.37 9.86
CA SER A 119 -3.99 1.06 9.60
C SER A 119 -3.48 1.83 10.81
N ALA A 120 -2.73 2.90 10.57
CA ALA A 120 -2.19 3.76 11.61
C ALA A 120 -2.13 5.21 11.15
N LEU A 121 -2.27 6.13 12.10
CA LEU A 121 -1.93 7.52 11.91
C LEU A 121 -0.44 7.70 12.23
N LEU A 122 0.36 8.02 11.21
CA LEU A 122 1.80 8.19 11.36
C LEU A 122 2.17 9.66 11.30
N PRO A 123 2.76 10.24 12.36
CA PRO A 123 3.37 11.58 12.33
C PRO A 123 4.42 11.70 11.23
N ALA A 124 4.77 12.92 10.84
CA ALA A 124 5.89 13.13 9.94
C ALA A 124 7.20 12.69 10.61
N ALA A 125 7.85 11.68 10.04
CA ALA A 125 9.15 11.16 10.49
C ALA A 125 9.79 10.30 9.39
N LEU A 126 11.07 9.96 9.59
CA LEU A 126 11.87 9.14 8.70
C LEU A 126 11.93 7.69 9.20
N ASP A 127 12.22 6.78 8.26
CA ASP A 127 12.56 5.38 8.52
C ASP A 127 11.48 4.59 9.27
N TYR A 128 10.20 4.89 9.04
CA TYR A 128 9.15 3.98 9.47
C TYR A 128 9.33 2.61 8.85
N ARG A 129 8.85 1.59 9.54
CA ARG A 129 8.93 0.21 9.09
C ARG A 129 7.54 -0.40 8.99
N PHE A 130 7.27 -0.99 7.85
CA PHE A 130 6.20 -1.97 7.71
C PHE A 130 6.85 -3.36 7.67
N VAL A 131 6.54 -4.16 8.66
CA VAL A 131 7.16 -5.48 8.84
C VAL A 131 6.14 -6.55 8.49
N VAL A 132 6.53 -7.48 7.63
CA VAL A 132 5.76 -8.69 7.29
C VAL A 132 6.58 -9.89 7.74
N SER A 133 6.03 -10.69 8.61
CA SER A 133 6.74 -11.86 9.16
C SER A 133 5.85 -13.10 9.21
N GLY A 134 6.46 -14.27 9.26
CA GLY A 134 5.77 -15.53 9.30
C GLY A 134 6.69 -16.72 9.06
N ASN A 135 6.11 -17.90 8.85
CA ASN A 135 6.82 -19.12 8.52
C ASN A 135 6.45 -19.60 7.11
N VAL A 136 7.43 -20.09 6.39
CA VAL A 136 7.23 -20.76 5.10
C VAL A 136 6.93 -22.23 5.39
N THR A 137 5.72 -22.70 5.11
CA THR A 137 5.28 -24.07 5.41
C THR A 137 4.96 -24.88 4.15
N GLY A 138 4.90 -24.24 2.98
CA GLY A 138 4.67 -24.94 1.72
C GLY A 138 5.89 -25.72 1.23
N ASN A 139 5.67 -26.89 0.66
CA ASN A 139 6.72 -27.77 0.11
C ASN A 139 7.49 -27.13 -1.05
N LEU A 140 6.85 -26.27 -1.81
CA LEU A 140 7.44 -25.49 -2.91
C LEU A 140 7.75 -24.05 -2.51
N GLY A 141 7.54 -23.71 -1.23
CA GLY A 141 7.76 -22.38 -0.70
C GLY A 141 6.48 -21.65 -0.34
N GLY A 142 6.47 -20.35 -0.52
CA GLY A 142 5.32 -19.49 -0.23
C GLY A 142 5.47 -18.11 -0.87
N SER A 143 4.39 -17.36 -0.90
CA SER A 143 4.39 -16.01 -1.46
C SER A 143 3.36 -15.15 -0.78
N TYR A 144 3.67 -13.87 -0.61
CA TYR A 144 2.68 -12.86 -0.28
C TYR A 144 2.81 -11.65 -1.22
N ALA A 145 1.71 -10.97 -1.41
CA ALA A 145 1.64 -9.69 -2.08
C ALA A 145 0.70 -8.76 -1.31
N GLY A 146 0.88 -7.47 -1.46
CA GLY A 146 0.05 -6.49 -0.76
C GLY A 146 0.20 -5.09 -1.30
N ILE A 147 -0.46 -4.16 -0.64
CA ILE A 147 -0.33 -2.73 -0.90
C ILE A 147 0.06 -2.01 0.38
N LEU A 148 0.88 -0.99 0.23
CA LEU A 148 1.21 -0.04 1.26
C LEU A 148 0.86 1.35 0.74
N GLN A 149 0.00 2.08 1.47
CA GLN A 149 -0.49 3.38 1.07
C GLN A 149 -0.39 4.36 2.23
N ALA A 150 -0.04 5.60 1.95
CA ALA A 150 -0.10 6.68 2.93
C ALA A 150 -0.83 7.89 2.33
N LEU A 151 -1.96 8.26 2.92
CA LEU A 151 -2.77 9.41 2.51
C LEU A 151 -2.49 10.60 3.44
N PRO A 152 -1.98 11.73 2.90
CA PRO A 152 -1.76 12.93 3.70
C PRO A 152 -3.07 13.41 4.33
N ILE A 153 -3.00 13.78 5.60
CA ILE A 153 -4.13 14.37 6.32
C ILE A 153 -3.99 15.88 6.23
N PRO A 154 -5.02 16.61 5.76
CA PRO A 154 -5.01 18.06 5.77
C PRO A 154 -4.82 18.57 7.21
N GLU A 155 -3.82 19.45 7.40
CA GLU A 155 -3.56 20.06 8.71
C GLU A 155 -4.78 20.87 9.17
N PRO A 156 -5.10 20.87 10.49
CA PRO A 156 -6.20 21.68 11.03
C PRO A 156 -6.10 23.16 10.65
N ASP A 157 -4.88 23.70 10.52
CA ASP A 157 -4.61 25.07 10.09
C ASP A 157 -5.12 25.37 8.68
N THR A 158 -5.08 24.39 7.77
CA THR A 158 -5.63 24.56 6.41
C THR A 158 -7.14 24.78 6.45
N HIS A 159 -7.86 24.06 7.30
CA HIS A 159 -9.30 24.26 7.49
C HIS A 159 -9.60 25.59 8.19
N ALA A 160 -8.79 25.97 9.19
CA ALA A 160 -8.92 27.24 9.88
C ALA A 160 -8.68 28.43 8.93
N LEU A 161 -7.66 28.37 8.08
CA LEU A 161 -7.37 29.39 7.07
C LEU A 161 -8.49 29.48 6.02
N LEU A 162 -9.03 28.35 5.57
CA LEU A 162 -10.16 28.31 4.65
C LEU A 162 -11.40 28.99 5.26
N LEU A 163 -11.73 28.63 6.50
CA LEU A 163 -12.87 29.22 7.23
C LEU A 163 -12.64 30.71 7.49
N ALA A 164 -11.43 31.13 7.86
CA ALA A 164 -11.08 32.54 8.05
C ALA A 164 -11.19 33.31 6.73
N GLY A 165 -10.73 32.75 5.63
CA GLY A 165 -10.85 33.34 4.29
C GLY A 165 -12.31 33.51 3.87
N LEU A 166 -13.13 32.50 4.03
CA LEU A 166 -14.58 32.56 3.75
C LEU A 166 -15.29 33.57 4.67
N GLY A 167 -14.90 33.63 5.94
CA GLY A 167 -15.42 34.60 6.90
C GLY A 167 -15.11 36.05 6.49
N MET A 168 -13.88 36.32 6.04
CA MET A 168 -13.49 37.64 5.53
C MET A 168 -14.27 38.04 4.30
N ILE A 169 -14.43 37.14 3.34
CA ILE A 169 -15.20 37.38 2.12
C ILE A 169 -16.67 37.68 2.46
N GLY A 170 -17.27 36.91 3.39
CA GLY A 170 -18.64 37.14 3.85
C GLY A 170 -18.81 38.47 4.57
N ALA A 171 -17.83 38.91 5.35
CA ALA A 171 -17.86 40.20 6.03
C ALA A 171 -17.78 41.39 5.03
N ILE A 172 -16.90 41.26 4.02
CA ILE A 172 -16.75 42.30 3.00
C ILE A 172 -18.00 42.40 2.13
N SER A 173 -18.56 41.27 1.68
CA SER A 173 -19.78 41.26 0.83
C SER A 173 -20.98 41.87 1.55
N ARG A 174 -21.11 41.63 2.88
CA ARG A 174 -22.20 42.24 3.67
C ARG A 174 -22.05 43.74 3.79
N ARG A 175 -20.83 44.26 3.80
CA ARG A 175 -20.56 45.70 3.87
C ARG A 175 -20.85 46.40 2.54
N CYS A 176 -20.64 45.72 1.41
CA CYS A 176 -20.97 46.28 0.08
C CYS A 176 -22.48 46.30 -0.24
N MET A 177 -23.27 45.44 0.42
CA MET A 177 -24.74 45.44 0.22
C MET A 177 -25.50 46.44 1.11
N SER A 178 -24.83 47.16 2.02
CA SER A 178 -25.47 48.13 2.92
C SER A 178 -25.25 49.59 2.47
N ILE A 179 -24.82 49.83 1.24
CA ILE A 179 -24.80 51.11 0.54
C ILE A 179 -25.84 51.03 -0.57
#